data_317a3221e1aa278f1689cc3a221a4a57
#
_entry.id   317a3221e1aa278f1689cc3a221a4a57
#
_cell.length_a   1.000
_cell.length_b   1.000
_cell.length_c   1.000
_cell.angle_alpha   90.00
_cell.angle_beta   90.00
_cell.angle_gamma   90.00
#
_symmetry.space_group_name_H-M   'P 1'
#
loop_
_entity.id
_entity.type
_entity.pdbx_description
1 polymer ?
#
loop_
_entity_poly.entity_id
_entity_poly.type
_entity_poly.pdbx_seq_one_letter_code
_entity_poly.pdbx_strand_id
1 'polypeptide(L)'
;MPAEIVDRQIRALSPFPGAWCEYQGERIKLLTSSLSDQGGAAGHVCGVENGLTIACGQGAVRVQKLQRAGKSAQDADTFLRGLNIPIGAQLD
;
A
#
# COMPACT_ATOMS: atom_id res chain seq x y z
N MET A 1 -5.27 -10.94 -7.11
CA MET A 1 -4.14 -10.70 -8.02
C MET A 1 -2.85 -11.09 -7.29
N PRO A 2 -1.91 -11.76 -7.95
CA PRO A 2 -0.64 -12.11 -7.27
C PRO A 2 0.16 -10.88 -6.86
N ALA A 3 0.79 -10.95 -5.69
CA ALA A 3 1.58 -9.84 -5.15
C ALA A 3 2.70 -9.39 -6.09
N GLU A 4 3.30 -10.33 -6.81
CA GLU A 4 4.36 -10.02 -7.77
C GLU A 4 3.89 -9.07 -8.87
N ILE A 5 2.67 -9.26 -9.35
CA ILE A 5 2.07 -8.39 -10.37
C ILE A 5 1.76 -7.03 -9.78
N VAL A 6 1.20 -6.99 -8.57
CA VAL A 6 0.87 -5.73 -7.89
C VAL A 6 2.14 -4.92 -7.63
N ASP A 7 3.19 -5.58 -7.12
CA ASP A 7 4.47 -4.92 -6.85
C ASP A 7 5.08 -4.34 -8.13
N ARG A 8 5.02 -5.11 -9.22
CA ARG A 8 5.53 -4.66 -10.52
C ARG A 8 4.76 -3.44 -11.02
N GLN A 9 3.43 -3.43 -10.87
CA GLN A 9 2.60 -2.30 -11.27
C GLN A 9 2.95 -1.04 -10.47
N ILE A 10 3.14 -1.18 -9.16
CA ILE A 10 3.51 -0.04 -8.31
C ILE A 10 4.83 0.57 -8.80
N ARG A 11 5.83 -0.27 -9.02
CA ARG A 11 7.16 0.20 -9.46
C ARG A 11 7.13 0.78 -10.88
N ALA A 12 6.39 0.16 -11.78
CA ALA A 12 6.33 0.59 -13.19
C ALA A 12 5.59 1.93 -13.34
N LEU A 13 4.58 2.19 -12.52
CA LEU A 13 3.76 3.39 -12.62
C LEU A 13 4.25 4.55 -11.76
N SER A 14 5.14 4.28 -10.82
CA SER A 14 5.65 5.32 -9.92
C SER A 14 6.65 6.23 -10.64
N PRO A 15 6.66 7.54 -10.35
CA PRO A 15 5.73 8.26 -9.48
C PRO A 15 4.47 8.75 -10.20
N PHE A 16 4.42 8.66 -11.52
CA PHE A 16 3.28 9.17 -12.27
C PHE A 16 2.99 8.27 -13.47
N PRO A 17 1.73 7.90 -13.71
CA PRO A 17 0.53 8.34 -12.99
C PRO A 17 0.40 7.73 -11.59
N GLY A 18 1.12 6.64 -11.29
CA GLY A 18 1.12 5.98 -10.00
C GLY A 18 -0.01 4.98 -9.82
N ALA A 19 0.30 3.87 -9.15
CA ALA A 19 -0.72 2.94 -8.66
C ALA A 19 -1.39 3.56 -7.43
N TRP A 20 -2.66 3.23 -7.18
CA TRP A 20 -3.38 3.83 -6.06
C TRP A 20 -4.40 2.85 -5.49
N CYS A 21 -4.80 3.10 -4.25
CA CYS A 21 -5.88 2.41 -3.57
C CYS A 21 -6.76 3.44 -2.87
N GLU A 22 -7.90 3.01 -2.32
CA GLU A 22 -8.77 3.88 -1.56
C GLU A 22 -8.92 3.34 -0.14
N TYR A 23 -8.93 4.26 0.82
CA TYR A 23 -9.22 3.97 2.21
C TYR A 23 -10.19 5.02 2.72
N GLN A 24 -11.39 4.57 3.12
CA GLN A 24 -12.46 5.46 3.61
C GLN A 24 -12.76 6.59 2.62
N GLY A 25 -12.78 6.25 1.33
CA GLY A 25 -13.10 7.21 0.27
C GLY A 25 -11.95 8.11 -0.15
N GLU A 26 -10.80 7.99 0.50
CA GLU A 26 -9.63 8.78 0.16
C GLU A 26 -8.68 7.97 -0.73
N ARG A 27 -8.23 8.59 -1.84
CA ARG A 27 -7.29 7.95 -2.76
C ARG A 27 -5.86 8.10 -2.25
N ILE A 28 -5.14 6.99 -2.19
CA ILE A 28 -3.76 6.94 -1.72
C ILE A 28 -2.89 6.35 -2.82
N LYS A 29 -1.87 7.09 -3.21
CA LYS A 29 -0.91 6.64 -4.23
C LYS A 29 0.18 5.80 -3.58
N LEU A 30 0.52 4.69 -4.23
CA LEU A 30 1.54 3.75 -3.76
C LEU A 30 2.79 3.95 -4.61
N LEU A 31 3.89 4.36 -3.98
CA LEU A 31 5.07 4.81 -4.72
C LEU A 31 6.23 3.83 -4.69
N THR A 32 6.49 3.20 -3.56
CA THR A 32 7.60 2.27 -3.39
C THR A 32 7.09 1.03 -2.66
N SER A 33 7.41 -0.14 -3.16
CA SER A 33 6.95 -1.39 -2.56
C SER A 33 7.98 -2.50 -2.71
N SER A 34 7.81 -3.54 -1.91
CA SER A 34 8.55 -4.79 -2.00
C SER A 34 7.60 -5.95 -1.70
N LEU A 35 8.02 -7.15 -2.04
CA LEU A 35 7.22 -8.34 -1.77
C LEU A 35 7.33 -8.71 -0.29
N SER A 36 6.25 -9.27 0.24
CA SER A 36 6.17 -9.79 1.61
C SER A 36 5.61 -11.19 1.57
N ASP A 37 6.10 -12.06 2.46
CA ASP A 37 5.57 -13.43 2.59
C ASP A 37 4.33 -13.52 3.46
N GLN A 38 3.85 -12.41 4.00
CA GLN A 38 2.56 -12.37 4.66
C GLN A 38 1.45 -12.58 3.62
N GLY A 39 0.26 -12.79 4.10
CA GLY A 39 -0.87 -13.01 3.19
C GLY A 39 -2.18 -12.79 3.91
N GLY A 40 -3.26 -13.00 3.19
CA GLY A 40 -4.61 -12.82 3.71
C GLY A 40 -5.58 -12.57 2.56
N ALA A 41 -6.78 -12.14 2.90
CA ALA A 41 -7.77 -11.78 1.89
C ALA A 41 -7.32 -10.53 1.13
N ALA A 42 -7.51 -10.54 -0.18
CA ALA A 42 -7.07 -9.45 -1.05
C ALA A 42 -7.61 -8.10 -0.57
N GLY A 43 -6.73 -7.09 -0.52
CA GLY A 43 -7.07 -5.75 -0.12
C GLY A 43 -7.02 -5.48 1.38
N HIS A 44 -6.80 -6.48 2.21
CA HIS A 44 -6.73 -6.30 3.66
C HIS A 44 -5.32 -5.95 4.10
N VAL A 45 -5.21 -5.04 5.07
CA VAL A 45 -3.94 -4.68 5.69
C VAL A 45 -3.54 -5.79 6.66
N CYS A 46 -2.37 -6.38 6.46
CA CYS A 46 -1.88 -7.45 7.31
C CYS A 46 -0.65 -7.08 8.12
N GLY A 47 -0.12 -5.86 7.96
CA GLY A 47 0.99 -5.38 8.77
C GLY A 47 1.20 -3.89 8.61
N VAL A 48 1.73 -3.26 9.66
CA VAL A 48 2.03 -1.81 9.65
C VAL A 48 3.45 -1.51 10.15
N GLU A 49 4.27 -2.55 10.34
CA GLU A 49 5.67 -2.38 10.72
C GLU A 49 6.55 -2.35 9.48
N ASN A 50 7.45 -1.39 9.42
CA ASN A 50 8.40 -1.19 8.32
C ASN A 50 7.71 -0.99 6.97
N GLY A 51 6.50 -0.45 7.00
CA GLY A 51 5.70 -0.23 5.81
C GLY A 51 4.27 -0.66 6.02
N LEU A 52 3.44 -0.40 5.03
CA LEU A 52 2.04 -0.83 5.03
C LEU A 52 1.96 -2.11 4.19
N THR A 53 1.70 -3.24 4.83
CA THR A 53 1.63 -4.53 4.14
C THR A 53 0.18 -4.84 3.78
N ILE A 54 -0.06 -5.03 2.49
CA ILE A 54 -1.40 -5.24 1.94
C ILE A 54 -1.45 -6.61 1.28
N ALA A 55 -2.40 -7.43 1.71
CA ALA A 55 -2.60 -8.75 1.13
C ALA A 55 -3.17 -8.65 -0.28
N CYS A 56 -2.71 -9.53 -1.16
CA CYS A 56 -3.06 -9.51 -2.58
C CYS A 56 -3.81 -10.78 -3.02
N GLY A 57 -4.26 -11.59 -2.09
CA GLY A 57 -4.89 -12.88 -2.40
C GLY A 57 -3.86 -14.00 -2.58
N GLN A 58 -2.73 -13.70 -3.22
CA GLN A 58 -1.56 -14.57 -3.29
C GLN A 58 -0.35 -13.73 -2.88
N GLY A 59 0.11 -13.91 -1.66
CA GLY A 59 1.19 -13.12 -1.09
C GLY A 59 0.71 -11.73 -0.67
N ALA A 60 1.66 -10.83 -0.46
CA ALA A 60 1.38 -9.47 -0.04
C ALA A 60 2.47 -8.52 -0.54
N VAL A 61 2.15 -7.24 -0.60
CA VAL A 61 3.14 -6.19 -0.88
C VAL A 61 3.31 -5.33 0.36
N ARG A 62 4.56 -4.94 0.63
CA ARG A 62 4.88 -3.98 1.68
C ARG A 62 5.19 -2.66 1.01
N VAL A 63 4.35 -1.65 1.28
CA VAL A 63 4.49 -0.32 0.69
C VAL A 63 5.28 0.55 1.64
N GLN A 64 6.42 1.08 1.18
CA GLN A 64 7.32 1.89 1.99
C GLN A 64 7.09 3.38 1.80
N LYS A 65 6.53 3.80 0.66
CA LYS A 65 6.26 5.20 0.38
C LYS A 65 4.87 5.37 -0.19
N LEU A 66 4.14 6.34 0.35
CA LEU A 66 2.75 6.60 -0.01
C LEU A 66 2.53 8.11 -0.16
N GLN A 67 1.43 8.47 -0.84
CA GLN A 67 1.08 9.87 -1.05
C GLN A 67 -0.43 10.03 -1.00
N ARG A 68 -0.91 10.90 -0.10
CA ARG A 68 -2.32 11.29 -0.06
C ARG A 68 -2.59 12.32 -1.15
N ALA A 69 -3.84 12.38 -1.63
CA ALA A 69 -4.24 13.36 -2.63
C ALA A 69 -3.97 14.77 -2.11
N GLY A 70 -3.27 15.58 -2.91
CA GLY A 70 -2.94 16.95 -2.55
C GLY A 70 -1.83 17.12 -1.54
N LYS A 71 -1.15 16.03 -1.15
CA LYS A 71 -0.05 16.07 -0.19
C LYS A 71 1.24 15.59 -0.84
N SER A 72 2.37 15.78 -0.15
CA SER A 72 3.65 15.28 -0.63
C SER A 72 3.82 13.80 -0.28
N ALA A 73 4.74 13.14 -0.98
CA ALA A 73 5.08 11.75 -0.71
C ALA A 73 5.69 11.61 0.69
N GLN A 74 5.36 10.54 1.39
CA GLN A 74 5.83 10.28 2.75
C GLN A 74 6.26 8.83 2.90
N ASP A 75 7.25 8.60 3.78
CA ASP A 75 7.54 7.24 4.23
C ASP A 75 6.34 6.69 4.99
N ALA A 76 6.17 5.37 4.97
CA ALA A 76 5.02 4.72 5.58
C ALA A 76 4.87 5.07 7.06
N ASP A 77 5.98 5.15 7.82
CA ASP A 77 5.91 5.50 9.23
C ASP A 77 5.27 6.87 9.44
N THR A 78 5.73 7.87 8.68
CA THR A 78 5.19 9.22 8.77
C THR A 78 3.74 9.27 8.28
N PHE A 79 3.46 8.56 7.19
CA PHE A 79 2.11 8.49 6.63
C PHE A 79 1.13 7.91 7.65
N LEU A 80 1.50 6.81 8.31
CA LEU A 80 0.62 6.13 9.26
C LEU A 80 0.41 6.91 10.56
N ARG A 81 1.32 7.83 10.91
CA ARG A 81 1.08 8.74 12.04
C ARG A 81 0.01 9.77 11.71
N GLY A 82 -0.07 10.21 10.46
CA GLY A 82 -1.08 11.18 10.03
C GLY A 82 -2.42 10.56 9.65
N LEU A 83 -2.40 9.30 9.21
CA LEU A 83 -3.61 8.58 8.82
C LEU A 83 -3.50 7.15 9.35
N ASN A 84 -4.20 6.88 10.43
CA ASN A 84 -4.15 5.57 11.08
C ASN A 84 -4.93 4.54 10.26
N ILE A 85 -4.20 3.54 9.74
CA ILE A 85 -4.81 2.41 9.03
C ILE A 85 -4.50 1.16 9.85
N PRO A 86 -5.50 0.62 10.56
CA PRO A 86 -5.24 -0.54 11.42
C PRO A 86 -5.10 -1.83 10.63
N ILE A 87 -4.45 -2.82 11.25
CA ILE A 87 -4.41 -4.18 10.73
C ILE A 87 -5.85 -4.69 10.61
N GLY A 88 -6.16 -5.32 9.49
CA GLY A 88 -7.52 -5.77 9.19
C GLY A 88 -8.35 -4.79 8.38
N ALA A 89 -7.87 -3.56 8.20
CA ALA A 89 -8.57 -2.58 7.37
C ALA A 89 -8.63 -3.06 5.92
N GLN A 90 -9.72 -2.72 5.25
CA GLN A 90 -9.89 -3.05 3.83
C GLN A 90 -9.58 -1.85 2.96
N LEU A 91 -8.71 -2.06 1.97
CA LEU A 91 -8.38 -1.06 0.95
C LEU A 91 -9.00 -1.48 -0.37
N ASP A 92 -9.54 -0.53 -1.10
CA ASP A 92 -10.20 -0.79 -2.38
C ASP A 92 -9.29 -0.55 -3.60
#